data_017c42062d14551f058faad6ab0b9635
#
_entry.id   017c42062d14551f058faad6ab0b9635
#
_cell.length_a   1.000
_cell.length_b   1.000
_cell.length_c   1.000
_cell.angle_alpha   90.00
_cell.angle_beta   90.00
_cell.angle_gamma   90.00
#
_symmetry.space_group_name_H-M   'P 1'
#
loop_
_entity.id
_entity.type
_entity.pdbx_description
1 polymer ?
#
loop_
_entity_poly.entity_id
_entity_poly.type
_entity_poly.pdbx_seq_one_letter_code
_entity_poly.pdbx_strand_id
1 'polypeptide(L)'
;LQTWTLRPLAAALNFHWRPDPALLRFVARSSVVQLIGVALFMHFGLERGYWLPLTTLVVLQPEYGATRLRAGQRVLGTLAGSLLASLVLWLALPPPVLLAATAVTMAGFGFWLKRNYAIAVFFITLFVVLLTEMSAPVTLAFTATRIAATAAGGLLALLAAQLFWPVWERSRFPALLAAALRANRTLIEVLGERLHSGGSYDAGAIALKRAAEVANSAVFASLQRMMADPKPQQGGLGEAAALANGNQ
;
A
#
# COMPACT_ATOMS: atom_id res chain seq x y z
N LEU A 1 17.75 -26.19 -30.37
CA LEU A 1 17.79 -24.73 -30.56
C LEU A 1 16.42 -24.15 -30.27
N GLN A 2 16.21 -23.68 -29.02
CA GLN A 2 15.00 -22.91 -28.67
C GLN A 2 15.08 -21.58 -29.39
N THR A 3 14.27 -21.40 -30.41
CA THR A 3 14.09 -20.10 -31.06
C THR A 3 13.34 -19.19 -30.07
N TRP A 4 14.03 -18.20 -29.54
CA TRP A 4 13.45 -17.12 -28.77
C TRP A 4 12.47 -16.34 -29.66
N THR A 5 11.19 -16.68 -29.63
CA THR A 5 10.18 -15.94 -30.35
C THR A 5 9.65 -14.82 -29.47
N LEU A 6 9.63 -13.57 -29.97
CA LEU A 6 9.03 -12.41 -29.31
C LEU A 6 7.48 -12.49 -29.22
N ARG A 7 6.88 -13.60 -29.69
CA ARG A 7 5.43 -13.84 -29.67
C ARG A 7 4.79 -13.73 -28.27
N PRO A 8 5.40 -14.27 -27.18
CA PRO A 8 4.81 -14.09 -25.86
C PRO A 8 4.82 -12.63 -25.39
N LEU A 9 5.84 -11.87 -25.79
CA LEU A 9 5.94 -10.44 -25.48
C LEU A 9 4.93 -9.63 -26.28
N ALA A 10 4.75 -9.94 -27.58
CA ALA A 10 3.74 -9.32 -28.41
C ALA A 10 2.31 -9.66 -27.95
N ALA A 11 2.06 -10.89 -27.46
CA ALA A 11 0.79 -11.26 -26.85
C ALA A 11 0.52 -10.55 -25.53
N ALA A 12 1.57 -10.35 -24.70
CA ALA A 12 1.47 -9.57 -23.47
C ALA A 12 1.30 -8.06 -23.74
N LEU A 13 1.83 -7.56 -24.85
CA LEU A 13 1.70 -6.17 -25.31
C LEU A 13 0.45 -5.93 -26.17
N ASN A 14 -0.30 -6.98 -26.54
CA ASN A 14 -1.57 -6.86 -27.25
C ASN A 14 -2.65 -6.39 -26.27
N PHE A 15 -2.44 -5.18 -25.74
CA PHE A 15 -3.33 -4.45 -24.88
C PHE A 15 -4.60 -4.13 -25.70
N HIS A 16 -5.67 -4.89 -25.49
CA HIS A 16 -7.02 -4.39 -25.72
C HIS A 16 -7.27 -3.30 -24.67
N TRP A 17 -6.78 -2.10 -24.97
CA TRP A 17 -6.88 -0.96 -24.08
C TRP A 17 -8.34 -0.53 -23.94
N ARG A 18 -9.04 -1.17 -23.02
CA ARG A 18 -10.27 -0.63 -22.45
C ARG A 18 -9.88 -0.05 -21.09
N PRO A 19 -9.55 1.25 -21.02
CA PRO A 19 -9.16 1.84 -19.75
C PRO A 19 -10.35 1.77 -18.79
N ASP A 20 -10.16 1.09 -17.66
CA ASP A 20 -11.13 1.09 -16.57
C ASP A 20 -11.34 2.54 -16.12
N PRO A 21 -12.58 3.07 -16.13
CA PRO A 21 -12.87 4.44 -15.67
C PRO A 21 -12.36 4.72 -14.26
N ALA A 22 -12.32 3.72 -13.38
CA ALA A 22 -11.78 3.85 -12.04
C ALA A 22 -10.25 4.07 -12.06
N LEU A 23 -9.54 3.35 -12.92
CA LEU A 23 -8.10 3.52 -13.11
C LEU A 23 -7.79 4.91 -13.70
N LEU A 24 -8.54 5.36 -14.69
CA LEU A 24 -8.36 6.70 -15.28
C LEU A 24 -8.54 7.82 -14.25
N ARG A 25 -9.57 7.74 -13.41
CA ARG A 25 -9.80 8.71 -12.32
C ARG A 25 -8.64 8.70 -11.32
N PHE A 26 -8.14 7.52 -10.98
CA PHE A 26 -6.99 7.40 -10.08
C PHE A 26 -5.72 8.00 -10.69
N VAL A 27 -5.43 7.72 -11.96
CA VAL A 27 -4.29 8.29 -12.68
C VAL A 27 -4.41 9.80 -12.77
N ALA A 28 -5.57 10.34 -13.18
CA ALA A 28 -5.81 11.78 -13.25
C ALA A 28 -5.62 12.45 -11.89
N ARG A 29 -6.20 11.90 -10.82
CA ARG A 29 -6.02 12.37 -9.45
C ARG A 29 -4.54 12.37 -9.06
N SER A 30 -3.84 11.26 -9.30
CA SER A 30 -2.43 11.12 -8.95
C SER A 30 -1.56 12.14 -9.69
N SER A 31 -1.82 12.37 -10.98
CA SER A 31 -1.10 13.34 -11.79
C SER A 31 -1.31 14.78 -11.29
N VAL A 32 -2.55 15.16 -11.03
CA VAL A 32 -2.87 16.51 -10.51
C VAL A 32 -2.19 16.74 -9.16
N VAL A 33 -2.26 15.76 -8.27
CA VAL A 33 -1.68 15.87 -6.92
C VAL A 33 -0.15 15.92 -6.98
N GLN A 34 0.48 15.17 -7.91
CA GLN A 34 1.91 15.26 -8.13
C GLN A 34 2.33 16.63 -8.65
N LEU A 35 1.59 17.21 -9.60
CA LEU A 35 1.84 18.56 -10.09
C LEU A 35 1.73 19.60 -8.97
N ILE A 36 0.68 19.51 -8.13
CA ILE A 36 0.54 20.36 -6.94
C ILE A 36 1.72 20.19 -5.99
N GLY A 37 2.12 18.93 -5.69
CA GLY A 37 3.23 18.63 -4.81
C GLY A 37 4.57 19.21 -5.31
N VAL A 38 4.83 19.10 -6.61
CA VAL A 38 6.02 19.68 -7.25
C VAL A 38 5.95 21.21 -7.24
N ALA A 39 4.81 21.80 -7.57
CA ALA A 39 4.63 23.25 -7.55
C ALA A 39 4.85 23.85 -6.16
N LEU A 40 4.29 23.21 -5.11
CA LEU A 40 4.52 23.62 -3.72
C LEU A 40 5.99 23.55 -3.34
N PHE A 41 6.64 22.43 -3.65
CA PHE A 41 8.07 22.27 -3.39
C PHE A 41 8.91 23.36 -4.08
N MET A 42 8.64 23.65 -5.35
CA MET A 42 9.36 24.67 -6.11
C MET A 42 9.05 26.08 -5.60
N HIS A 43 7.79 26.37 -5.29
CA HIS A 43 7.37 27.70 -4.83
C HIS A 43 7.99 28.09 -3.49
N PHE A 44 8.05 27.15 -2.55
CA PHE A 44 8.61 27.41 -1.22
C PHE A 44 10.14 27.27 -1.16
N GLY A 45 10.80 26.90 -2.25
CA GLY A 45 12.24 26.75 -2.32
C GLY A 45 12.81 25.80 -1.26
N LEU A 46 12.05 24.75 -0.90
CA LEU A 46 12.41 23.84 0.19
C LEU A 46 13.66 23.05 -0.21
N GLU A 47 14.75 23.24 0.50
CA GLU A 47 15.93 22.39 0.32
C GLU A 47 15.53 20.93 0.50
N ARG A 48 15.80 20.10 -0.55
CA ARG A 48 15.42 18.68 -0.57
C ARG A 48 13.92 18.41 -0.39
N GLY A 49 13.05 19.37 -0.77
CA GLY A 49 11.58 19.27 -0.64
C GLY A 49 10.92 18.21 -1.54
N TYR A 50 11.70 17.51 -2.39
CA TYR A 50 11.23 16.38 -3.22
C TYR A 50 10.60 15.23 -2.38
N TRP A 51 10.83 15.20 -1.07
CA TRP A 51 10.15 14.27 -0.17
C TRP A 51 8.64 14.45 -0.13
N LEU A 52 8.14 15.66 -0.39
CA LEU A 52 6.70 15.93 -0.43
C LEU A 52 6.03 15.20 -1.61
N PRO A 53 6.38 15.44 -2.88
CA PRO A 53 5.78 14.73 -4.00
C PRO A 53 6.08 13.22 -3.95
N LEU A 54 7.27 12.79 -3.51
CA LEU A 54 7.59 11.37 -3.32
C LEU A 54 6.64 10.71 -2.30
N THR A 55 6.37 11.38 -1.18
CA THR A 55 5.43 10.86 -0.19
C THR A 55 4.02 10.79 -0.73
N THR A 56 3.57 11.82 -1.42
CA THR A 56 2.26 11.85 -2.07
C THR A 56 2.09 10.69 -3.05
N LEU A 57 3.10 10.42 -3.88
CA LEU A 57 3.10 9.33 -4.85
C LEU A 57 2.94 7.96 -4.19
N VAL A 58 3.66 7.72 -3.11
CA VAL A 58 3.70 6.39 -2.45
C VAL A 58 2.48 6.18 -1.55
N VAL A 59 1.96 7.26 -0.95
CA VAL A 59 0.86 7.20 0.02
C VAL A 59 -0.51 7.16 -0.65
N LEU A 60 -0.69 7.88 -1.77
CA LEU A 60 -1.97 7.97 -2.45
C LEU A 60 -2.40 6.59 -2.99
N GLN A 61 -3.61 6.19 -2.63
CA GLN A 61 -4.23 4.93 -3.05
C GLN A 61 -5.59 5.22 -3.70
N PRO A 62 -6.13 4.25 -4.47
CA PRO A 62 -7.47 4.40 -5.05
C PRO A 62 -8.54 4.70 -3.99
N GLU A 63 -8.51 4.02 -2.86
CA GLU A 63 -9.46 4.15 -1.76
C GLU A 63 -8.95 5.12 -0.68
N TYR A 64 -9.88 5.87 -0.07
CA TYR A 64 -9.55 6.81 1.02
C TYR A 64 -8.97 6.10 2.25
N GLY A 65 -9.61 5.01 2.70
CA GLY A 65 -9.17 4.27 3.89
C GLY A 65 -7.75 3.71 3.74
N ALA A 66 -7.41 3.19 2.56
CA ALA A 66 -6.06 2.72 2.25
C ALA A 66 -5.04 3.87 2.24
N THR A 67 -5.41 5.04 1.69
CA THR A 67 -4.57 6.25 1.71
C THR A 67 -4.30 6.70 3.14
N ARG A 68 -5.35 6.75 4.00
CA ARG A 68 -5.23 7.14 5.41
C ARG A 68 -4.29 6.22 6.18
N LEU A 69 -4.46 4.90 6.01
CA LEU A 69 -3.60 3.93 6.68
C LEU A 69 -2.13 4.10 6.25
N ARG A 70 -1.88 4.21 4.94
CA ARG A 70 -0.53 4.43 4.40
C ARG A 70 0.08 5.76 4.83
N ALA A 71 -0.71 6.83 4.90
CA ALA A 71 -0.25 8.13 5.39
C ALA A 71 0.25 8.03 6.84
N GLY A 72 -0.55 7.44 7.73
CA GLY A 72 -0.15 7.21 9.12
C GLY A 72 1.11 6.34 9.25
N GLN A 73 1.15 5.22 8.54
CA GLN A 73 2.32 4.33 8.53
C GLN A 73 3.57 5.04 7.99
N ARG A 74 3.44 5.89 6.97
CA ARG A 74 4.54 6.67 6.42
C ARG A 74 5.08 7.69 7.40
N VAL A 75 4.19 8.44 8.07
CA VAL A 75 4.60 9.43 9.07
C VAL A 75 5.26 8.75 10.28
N LEU A 76 4.62 7.72 10.86
CA LEU A 76 5.16 7.01 12.02
C LEU A 76 6.50 6.33 11.70
N GLY A 77 6.62 5.65 10.57
CA GLY A 77 7.87 5.01 10.16
C GLY A 77 8.98 6.03 9.91
N THR A 78 8.66 7.19 9.31
CA THR A 78 9.63 8.27 9.10
C THR A 78 10.07 8.89 10.43
N LEU A 79 9.16 9.15 11.35
CA LEU A 79 9.49 9.66 12.68
C LEU A 79 10.41 8.71 13.45
N ALA A 80 10.00 7.45 13.59
CA ALA A 80 10.79 6.45 14.30
C ALA A 80 12.16 6.21 13.65
N GLY A 81 12.21 6.09 12.31
CA GLY A 81 13.45 5.92 11.56
C GLY A 81 14.39 7.13 11.67
N SER A 82 13.84 8.35 11.64
CA SER A 82 14.63 9.58 11.81
C SER A 82 15.19 9.71 13.22
N LEU A 83 14.40 9.39 14.25
CA LEU A 83 14.85 9.42 15.64
C LEU A 83 16.00 8.42 15.88
N LEU A 84 15.83 7.18 15.41
CA LEU A 84 16.90 6.19 15.56
C LEU A 84 18.14 6.56 14.74
N ALA A 85 17.97 7.10 13.53
CA ALA A 85 19.09 7.57 12.73
C ALA A 85 19.86 8.68 13.45
N SER A 86 19.17 9.67 14.01
CA SER A 86 19.79 10.74 14.79
C SER A 86 20.55 10.20 16.01
N LEU A 87 20.01 9.18 16.69
CA LEU A 87 20.69 8.51 17.80
C LEU A 87 21.96 7.78 17.34
N VAL A 88 21.90 7.05 16.23
CA VAL A 88 23.06 6.33 15.66
C VAL A 88 24.16 7.32 15.25
N LEU A 89 23.79 8.45 14.64
CA LEU A 89 24.74 9.48 14.24
C LEU A 89 25.36 10.19 15.46
N TRP A 90 24.58 10.41 16.53
CA TRP A 90 25.09 10.98 17.76
C TRP A 90 26.17 10.11 18.43
N LEU A 91 26.13 8.77 18.23
CA LEU A 91 27.16 7.85 18.71
C LEU A 91 28.50 7.99 17.97
N ALA A 92 28.59 8.80 16.91
CA ALA A 92 29.80 9.04 16.12
C ALA A 92 30.55 7.76 15.72
N LEU A 93 29.80 6.76 15.22
CA LEU A 93 30.38 5.45 14.87
C LEU A 93 31.40 5.55 13.74
N PRO A 94 32.44 4.70 13.74
CA PRO A 94 33.45 4.71 12.68
C PRO A 94 32.84 4.33 11.31
N PRO A 95 33.37 4.86 10.20
CA PRO A 95 32.80 4.67 8.86
C PRO A 95 32.48 3.23 8.44
N PRO A 96 33.32 2.20 8.75
CA PRO A 96 32.98 0.83 8.36
C PRO A 96 31.75 0.29 9.12
N VAL A 97 31.55 0.69 10.38
CA VAL A 97 30.36 0.31 11.16
C VAL A 97 29.11 1.00 10.60
N LEU A 98 29.21 2.27 10.22
CA LEU A 98 28.14 3.01 9.59
C LEU A 98 27.74 2.39 8.25
N LEU A 99 28.70 1.97 7.44
CA LEU A 99 28.47 1.25 6.18
C LEU A 99 27.74 -0.08 6.42
N ALA A 100 28.20 -0.88 7.39
CA ALA A 100 27.54 -2.12 7.75
C ALA A 100 26.10 -1.90 8.25
N ALA A 101 25.89 -0.89 9.11
CA ALA A 101 24.56 -0.49 9.57
C ALA A 101 23.65 -0.10 8.39
N THR A 102 24.17 0.67 7.43
CA THR A 102 23.44 1.06 6.23
C THR A 102 23.02 -0.15 5.40
N ALA A 103 23.91 -1.14 5.21
CA ALA A 103 23.59 -2.38 4.51
C ALA A 103 22.51 -3.20 5.24
N VAL A 104 22.58 -3.30 6.57
CA VAL A 104 21.55 -3.97 7.38
C VAL A 104 20.19 -3.30 7.25
N THR A 105 20.17 -1.96 7.24
CA THR A 105 18.88 -1.24 7.08
C THR A 105 18.27 -1.46 5.71
N MET A 106 19.07 -1.55 4.65
CA MET A 106 18.57 -1.87 3.31
C MET A 106 18.03 -3.30 3.23
N ALA A 107 18.71 -4.27 3.84
CA ALA A 107 18.21 -5.64 3.95
C ALA A 107 16.88 -5.70 4.74
N GLY A 108 16.79 -4.98 5.85
CA GLY A 108 15.58 -4.84 6.64
C GLY A 108 14.42 -4.24 5.82
N PHE A 109 14.67 -3.20 5.04
CA PHE A 109 13.69 -2.64 4.12
C PHE A 109 13.16 -3.69 3.14
N GLY A 110 14.05 -4.41 2.44
CA GLY A 110 13.67 -5.46 1.49
C GLY A 110 12.84 -6.58 2.13
N PHE A 111 13.22 -7.00 3.34
CA PHE A 111 12.51 -8.05 4.07
C PHE A 111 11.08 -7.64 4.49
N TRP A 112 10.90 -6.39 4.96
CA TRP A 112 9.63 -5.90 5.47
C TRP A 112 8.71 -5.27 4.42
N LEU A 113 9.23 -4.96 3.21
CA LEU A 113 8.50 -4.22 2.18
C LEU A 113 7.12 -4.82 1.83
N LYS A 114 7.03 -6.15 1.78
CA LYS A 114 5.79 -6.88 1.49
C LYS A 114 5.02 -7.34 2.74
N ARG A 115 5.64 -7.26 3.92
CA ARG A 115 5.07 -7.77 5.18
C ARG A 115 4.41 -6.68 6.01
N ASN A 116 5.11 -5.57 6.19
CA ASN A 116 4.62 -4.45 6.99
C ASN A 116 5.19 -3.13 6.47
N TYR A 117 4.32 -2.33 5.88
CA TYR A 117 4.73 -1.07 5.26
C TYR A 117 5.32 -0.07 6.28
N ALA A 118 4.79 0.02 7.52
CA ALA A 118 5.32 0.94 8.53
C ALA A 118 6.76 0.61 8.90
N ILE A 119 7.06 -0.69 9.11
CA ILE A 119 8.42 -1.17 9.40
C ILE A 119 9.33 -0.97 8.19
N ALA A 120 8.85 -1.22 6.98
CA ALA A 120 9.62 -0.93 5.78
C ALA A 120 9.98 0.55 5.67
N VAL A 121 9.02 1.46 5.96
CA VAL A 121 9.27 2.90 5.98
C VAL A 121 10.30 3.30 7.04
N PHE A 122 10.25 2.69 8.22
CA PHE A 122 11.27 2.87 9.26
C PHE A 122 12.67 2.53 8.73
N PHE A 123 12.85 1.36 8.13
CA PHE A 123 14.15 0.92 7.61
C PHE A 123 14.64 1.76 6.44
N ILE A 124 13.77 2.11 5.49
CA ILE A 124 14.17 2.96 4.35
C ILE A 124 14.51 4.40 4.79
N THR A 125 13.85 4.89 5.85
CA THR A 125 14.18 6.20 6.41
C THR A 125 15.56 6.17 7.07
N LEU A 126 15.81 5.17 7.89
CA LEU A 126 17.10 4.96 8.54
C LEU A 126 18.22 4.80 7.50
N PHE A 127 18.01 3.95 6.46
CA PHE A 127 18.92 3.78 5.34
C PHE A 127 19.28 5.11 4.67
N VAL A 128 18.27 5.91 4.31
CA VAL A 128 18.53 7.18 3.58
C VAL A 128 19.27 8.19 4.45
N VAL A 129 18.98 8.27 5.75
CA VAL A 129 19.67 9.20 6.65
C VAL A 129 21.14 8.78 6.82
N LEU A 130 21.40 7.49 7.08
CA LEU A 130 22.77 6.98 7.23
C LEU A 130 23.56 7.10 5.93
N LEU A 131 22.95 6.82 4.79
CA LEU A 131 23.59 6.98 3.47
C LEU A 131 23.91 8.45 3.19
N THR A 132 23.02 9.37 3.56
CA THR A 132 23.25 10.82 3.37
C THR A 132 24.41 11.29 4.20
N GLU A 133 24.54 10.84 5.45
CA GLU A 133 25.66 11.18 6.33
C GLU A 133 27.02 10.82 5.74
N MET A 134 27.10 9.69 5.00
CA MET A 134 28.34 9.27 4.32
C MET A 134 28.77 10.25 3.20
N SER A 135 27.84 11.04 2.68
CA SER A 135 28.09 12.02 1.59
C SER A 135 28.20 13.45 2.10
N ALA A 136 27.46 13.80 3.13
CA ALA A 136 27.45 15.11 3.76
C ALA A 136 26.83 15.04 5.15
N PRO A 137 27.34 15.80 6.14
CA PRO A 137 26.82 15.78 7.51
C PRO A 137 25.32 16.05 7.56
N VAL A 138 24.57 15.17 8.24
CA VAL A 138 23.13 15.31 8.42
C VAL A 138 22.86 16.30 9.56
N THR A 139 22.14 17.36 9.24
CA THR A 139 21.74 18.38 10.23
C THR A 139 20.35 18.08 10.80
N LEU A 140 20.05 18.69 11.97
CA LEU A 140 18.69 18.67 12.52
C LEU A 140 17.68 19.30 11.54
N ALA A 141 18.09 20.32 10.78
CA ALA A 141 17.26 20.93 9.75
C ALA A 141 16.88 19.95 8.64
N PHE A 142 17.82 19.10 8.21
CA PHE A 142 17.54 18.04 7.23
C PHE A 142 16.48 17.06 7.76
N THR A 143 16.63 16.59 9.00
CA THR A 143 15.66 15.68 9.63
C THR A 143 14.29 16.33 9.78
N ALA A 144 14.24 17.57 10.25
CA ALA A 144 13.00 18.33 10.41
C ALA A 144 12.28 18.55 9.05
N THR A 145 13.02 18.96 8.03
CA THR A 145 12.47 19.14 6.67
C THR A 145 11.91 17.82 6.11
N ARG A 146 12.58 16.71 6.32
CA ARG A 146 12.11 15.38 5.90
C ARG A 146 10.80 15.00 6.59
N ILE A 147 10.69 15.19 7.90
CA ILE A 147 9.48 14.90 8.67
C ILE A 147 8.34 15.81 8.20
N ALA A 148 8.58 17.12 8.09
CA ALA A 148 7.60 18.10 7.65
C ALA A 148 7.10 17.81 6.22
N ALA A 149 8.00 17.54 5.28
CA ALA A 149 7.65 17.19 3.90
C ALA A 149 6.86 15.88 3.81
N THR A 150 7.20 14.88 4.67
CA THR A 150 6.44 13.63 4.74
C THR A 150 5.03 13.86 5.30
N ALA A 151 4.89 14.66 6.34
CA ALA A 151 3.59 15.01 6.92
C ALA A 151 2.73 15.83 5.91
N ALA A 152 3.32 16.82 5.27
CA ALA A 152 2.66 17.64 4.25
C ALA A 152 2.23 16.80 3.03
N GLY A 153 3.11 15.91 2.54
CA GLY A 153 2.78 15.00 1.44
C GLY A 153 1.68 13.99 1.80
N GLY A 154 1.69 13.48 3.01
CA GLY A 154 0.61 12.63 3.55
C GLY A 154 -0.72 13.37 3.66
N LEU A 155 -0.70 14.60 4.16
CA LEU A 155 -1.88 15.46 4.23
C LEU A 155 -2.42 15.79 2.83
N LEU A 156 -1.55 16.16 1.90
CA LEU A 156 -1.93 16.43 0.50
C LEU A 156 -2.59 15.21 -0.15
N ALA A 157 -2.03 14.00 0.07
CA ALA A 157 -2.61 12.76 -0.42
C ALA A 157 -4.01 12.49 0.18
N LEU A 158 -4.20 12.77 1.49
CA LEU A 158 -5.50 12.61 2.16
C LEU A 158 -6.54 13.60 1.63
N LEU A 159 -6.17 14.87 1.48
CA LEU A 159 -7.05 15.89 0.91
C LEU A 159 -7.46 15.53 -0.51
N ALA A 160 -6.50 15.06 -1.32
CA ALA A 160 -6.78 14.61 -2.67
C ALA A 160 -7.70 13.39 -2.72
N ALA A 161 -7.49 12.41 -1.85
CA ALA A 161 -8.33 11.23 -1.77
C ALA A 161 -9.77 11.54 -1.32
N GLN A 162 -9.96 12.65 -0.58
CA GLN A 162 -11.27 13.11 -0.12
C GLN A 162 -11.99 14.01 -1.13
N LEU A 163 -11.22 14.87 -1.84
CA LEU A 163 -11.81 15.91 -2.72
C LEU A 163 -11.95 15.45 -4.17
N PHE A 164 -11.00 14.65 -4.69
CA PHE A 164 -10.99 14.24 -6.10
C PHE A 164 -11.52 12.81 -6.26
N TRP A 165 -12.80 12.69 -6.64
CA TRP A 165 -13.47 11.40 -6.91
C TRP A 165 -13.25 10.37 -5.78
N PRO A 166 -13.73 10.63 -4.57
CA PRO A 166 -13.54 9.72 -3.45
C PRO A 166 -14.18 8.36 -3.74
N VAL A 167 -13.42 7.30 -3.52
CA VAL A 167 -13.90 5.93 -3.58
C VAL A 167 -14.03 5.42 -2.15
N TRP A 168 -15.27 5.30 -1.69
CA TRP A 168 -15.58 4.81 -0.36
C TRP A 168 -15.71 3.29 -0.39
N GLU A 169 -15.17 2.62 0.60
CA GLU A 169 -15.17 1.16 0.68
C GLU A 169 -16.59 0.59 0.79
N ARG A 170 -17.52 1.35 1.39
CA ARG A 170 -18.94 0.99 1.46
C ARG A 170 -19.55 0.64 0.10
N SER A 171 -19.15 1.31 -0.96
CA SER A 171 -19.68 1.05 -2.31
C SER A 171 -19.14 -0.25 -2.93
N ARG A 172 -17.99 -0.75 -2.45
CA ARG A 172 -17.32 -1.95 -2.97
C ARG A 172 -17.64 -3.20 -2.17
N PHE A 173 -17.93 -3.04 -0.87
CA PHE A 173 -18.20 -4.14 0.06
C PHE A 173 -19.27 -5.12 -0.45
N PRO A 174 -20.45 -4.67 -0.95
CA PRO A 174 -21.48 -5.59 -1.43
C PRO A 174 -21.02 -6.50 -2.58
N ALA A 175 -20.22 -5.97 -3.49
CA ALA A 175 -19.69 -6.74 -4.61
C ALA A 175 -18.67 -7.80 -4.15
N LEU A 176 -17.82 -7.47 -3.18
CA LEU A 176 -16.87 -8.39 -2.57
C LEU A 176 -17.58 -9.50 -1.78
N LEU A 177 -18.58 -9.13 -1.00
CA LEU A 177 -19.41 -10.11 -0.26
C LEU A 177 -20.13 -11.05 -1.22
N ALA A 178 -20.74 -10.53 -2.28
CA ALA A 178 -21.40 -11.36 -3.30
C ALA A 178 -20.42 -12.30 -3.99
N ALA A 179 -19.17 -11.88 -4.22
CA ALA A 179 -18.12 -12.74 -4.78
C ALA A 179 -17.73 -13.87 -3.80
N ALA A 180 -17.58 -13.56 -2.51
CA ALA A 180 -17.26 -14.53 -1.48
C ALA A 180 -18.41 -15.56 -1.31
N LEU A 181 -19.66 -15.11 -1.25
CA LEU A 181 -20.83 -16.00 -1.18
C LEU A 181 -20.90 -16.94 -2.39
N ARG A 182 -20.65 -16.43 -3.60
CA ARG A 182 -20.59 -17.31 -4.80
C ARG A 182 -19.48 -18.33 -4.72
N ALA A 183 -18.28 -17.93 -4.28
CA ALA A 183 -17.14 -18.84 -4.18
C ALA A 183 -17.39 -19.93 -3.13
N ASN A 184 -17.95 -19.58 -1.96
CA ASN A 184 -18.33 -20.53 -0.91
C ASN A 184 -19.44 -21.47 -1.38
N ARG A 185 -20.47 -20.94 -2.06
CA ARG A 185 -21.53 -21.75 -2.64
C ARG A 185 -20.97 -22.80 -3.63
N THR A 186 -20.16 -22.38 -4.59
CA THR A 186 -19.55 -23.30 -5.56
C THR A 186 -18.70 -24.37 -4.88
N LEU A 187 -17.95 -24.00 -3.84
CA LEU A 187 -17.17 -24.96 -3.05
C LEU A 187 -18.08 -26.00 -2.38
N ILE A 188 -19.16 -25.56 -1.72
CA ILE A 188 -20.10 -26.43 -1.03
C ILE A 188 -20.82 -27.36 -2.02
N GLU A 189 -21.28 -26.85 -3.16
CA GLU A 189 -21.94 -27.64 -4.22
C GLU A 189 -21.01 -28.75 -4.74
N VAL A 190 -19.78 -28.41 -5.10
CA VAL A 190 -18.80 -29.39 -5.62
C VAL A 190 -18.40 -30.41 -4.55
N LEU A 191 -18.20 -29.99 -3.29
CA LEU A 191 -17.90 -30.92 -2.21
C LEU A 191 -19.08 -31.84 -1.91
N GLY A 192 -20.32 -31.33 -1.93
CA GLY A 192 -21.54 -32.11 -1.74
C GLY A 192 -21.70 -33.17 -2.84
N GLU A 193 -21.53 -32.82 -4.11
CA GLU A 193 -21.58 -33.76 -5.24
C GLU A 193 -20.52 -34.87 -5.12
N ARG A 194 -19.30 -34.50 -4.69
CA ARG A 194 -18.22 -35.48 -4.51
C ARG A 194 -18.47 -36.45 -3.34
N LEU A 195 -19.01 -35.93 -2.25
CA LEU A 195 -19.41 -36.79 -1.13
C LEU A 195 -20.48 -37.81 -1.54
N HIS A 196 -21.45 -37.40 -2.35
CA HIS A 196 -22.49 -38.28 -2.89
C HIS A 196 -21.96 -39.32 -3.88
N SER A 197 -20.97 -38.92 -4.72
CA SER A 197 -20.39 -39.81 -5.75
C SER A 197 -19.22 -40.66 -5.27
N GLY A 198 -18.81 -40.56 -4.01
CA GLY A 198 -17.63 -41.24 -3.45
C GLY A 198 -16.31 -40.74 -4.03
N GLY A 199 -16.30 -39.52 -4.55
CA GLY A 199 -15.13 -38.89 -5.16
C GLY A 199 -14.08 -38.43 -4.14
N SER A 200 -12.81 -38.36 -4.56
CA SER A 200 -11.71 -37.90 -3.72
C SER A 200 -11.58 -36.37 -3.71
N TYR A 201 -10.91 -35.85 -2.65
CA TYR A 201 -10.54 -34.45 -2.54
C TYR A 201 -9.30 -34.17 -3.42
N ASP A 202 -9.51 -33.67 -4.64
CA ASP A 202 -8.50 -33.50 -5.67
C ASP A 202 -7.98 -32.05 -5.80
N ALA A 203 -7.08 -31.83 -6.76
CA ALA A 203 -6.52 -30.51 -7.05
C ALA A 203 -7.59 -29.46 -7.39
N GLY A 204 -8.73 -29.86 -8.01
CA GLY A 204 -9.86 -28.99 -8.32
C GLY A 204 -10.55 -28.48 -7.05
N ALA A 205 -10.81 -29.34 -6.08
CA ALA A 205 -11.38 -28.96 -4.79
C ALA A 205 -10.45 -28.05 -3.99
N ILE A 206 -9.14 -28.32 -4.03
CA ILE A 206 -8.12 -27.46 -3.41
C ILE A 206 -8.11 -26.07 -4.05
N ALA A 207 -8.23 -25.97 -5.36
CA ALA A 207 -8.28 -24.70 -6.07
C ALA A 207 -9.54 -23.88 -5.71
N LEU A 208 -10.72 -24.54 -5.61
CA LEU A 208 -11.96 -23.89 -5.18
C LEU A 208 -11.89 -23.43 -3.73
N LYS A 209 -11.31 -24.23 -2.83
CA LYS A 209 -11.09 -23.83 -1.44
C LYS A 209 -10.22 -22.57 -1.36
N ARG A 210 -9.08 -22.54 -2.08
CA ARG A 210 -8.22 -21.35 -2.13
C ARG A 210 -8.95 -20.12 -2.68
N ALA A 211 -9.78 -20.30 -3.71
CA ALA A 211 -10.57 -19.19 -4.27
C ALA A 211 -11.57 -18.64 -3.24
N ALA A 212 -12.23 -19.50 -2.48
CA ALA A 212 -13.13 -19.12 -1.40
C ALA A 212 -12.39 -18.40 -0.26
N GLU A 213 -11.23 -18.92 0.18
CA GLU A 213 -10.38 -18.29 1.20
C GLU A 213 -9.90 -16.90 0.78
N VAL A 214 -9.48 -16.73 -0.48
CA VAL A 214 -9.07 -15.43 -1.02
C VAL A 214 -10.25 -14.45 -1.06
N ALA A 215 -11.43 -14.92 -1.49
CA ALA A 215 -12.63 -14.09 -1.55
C ALA A 215 -13.09 -13.65 -0.14
N ASN A 216 -13.08 -14.55 0.83
CA ASN A 216 -13.41 -14.25 2.23
C ASN A 216 -12.39 -13.27 2.84
N SER A 217 -11.10 -13.48 2.61
CA SER A 217 -10.04 -12.55 3.06
C SER A 217 -10.23 -11.15 2.47
N ALA A 218 -10.69 -11.03 1.23
CA ALA A 218 -10.98 -9.75 0.60
C ALA A 218 -12.16 -9.02 1.28
N VAL A 219 -13.18 -9.74 1.75
CA VAL A 219 -14.31 -9.17 2.53
C VAL A 219 -13.82 -8.59 3.85
N PHE A 220 -13.01 -9.32 4.62
CA PHE A 220 -12.45 -8.84 5.88
C PHE A 220 -11.51 -7.65 5.69
N ALA A 221 -10.66 -7.69 4.67
CA ALA A 221 -9.80 -6.56 4.32
C ALA A 221 -10.63 -5.32 3.94
N SER A 222 -11.75 -5.50 3.24
CA SER A 222 -12.69 -4.41 2.92
C SER A 222 -13.34 -3.84 4.17
N LEU A 223 -13.78 -4.69 5.10
CA LEU A 223 -14.34 -4.27 6.38
C LEU A 223 -13.34 -3.44 7.21
N GLN A 224 -12.08 -3.86 7.27
CA GLN A 224 -11.03 -3.09 7.95
C GLN A 224 -10.79 -1.72 7.30
N ARG A 225 -10.81 -1.63 5.98
CA ARG A 225 -10.69 -0.34 5.26
C ARG A 225 -11.90 0.55 5.49
N MET A 226 -13.11 -0.05 5.56
CA MET A 226 -14.35 0.68 5.86
C MET A 226 -14.31 1.32 7.27
N MET A 227 -13.68 0.65 8.25
CA MET A 227 -13.42 1.26 9.58
C MET A 227 -12.46 2.45 9.53
N ALA A 228 -11.59 2.52 8.51
CA ALA A 228 -10.66 3.63 8.30
C ALA A 228 -11.29 4.81 7.55
N ASP A 229 -12.46 4.64 6.92
CA ASP A 229 -13.21 5.72 6.28
C ASP A 229 -13.75 6.73 7.33
N PRO A 230 -14.05 7.99 6.94
CA PRO A 230 -14.65 8.95 7.85
C PRO A 230 -16.01 8.46 8.39
N LYS A 231 -16.31 8.77 9.65
CA LYS A 231 -17.55 8.33 10.32
C LYS A 231 -18.84 8.50 9.49
N PRO A 232 -19.07 9.61 8.79
CA PRO A 232 -20.27 9.76 7.95
C PRO A 232 -20.36 8.75 6.80
N GLN A 233 -19.24 8.16 6.39
CA GLN A 233 -19.15 7.17 5.31
C GLN A 233 -19.16 5.72 5.79
N GLN A 234 -19.12 5.49 7.11
CA GLN A 234 -19.17 4.17 7.75
C GLN A 234 -20.59 3.60 7.91
N GLY A 235 -21.60 4.17 7.24
CA GLY A 235 -22.98 3.70 7.33
C GLY A 235 -23.10 2.20 7.01
N GLY A 236 -23.79 1.45 7.88
CA GLY A 236 -23.96 -0.01 7.72
C GLY A 236 -22.76 -0.85 8.18
N LEU A 237 -21.77 -0.28 8.91
CA LEU A 237 -20.59 -1.02 9.37
C LEU A 237 -20.96 -2.23 10.26
N GLY A 238 -21.94 -2.07 11.16
CA GLY A 238 -22.41 -3.18 12.01
C GLY A 238 -23.03 -4.33 11.20
N GLU A 239 -23.85 -3.98 10.21
CA GLU A 239 -24.46 -4.96 9.29
C GLU A 239 -23.39 -5.64 8.43
N ALA A 240 -22.44 -4.86 7.90
CA ALA A 240 -21.31 -5.38 7.13
C ALA A 240 -20.47 -6.36 7.96
N ALA A 241 -20.22 -6.04 9.23
CA ALA A 241 -19.48 -6.92 10.15
C ALA A 241 -20.26 -8.21 10.45
N ALA A 242 -21.57 -8.11 10.69
CA ALA A 242 -22.43 -9.28 10.91
C ALA A 242 -22.45 -10.20 9.68
N LEU A 243 -22.61 -9.63 8.48
CA LEU A 243 -22.60 -10.39 7.22
C LEU A 243 -21.23 -11.04 6.93
N ALA A 244 -20.14 -10.32 7.20
CA ALA A 244 -18.80 -10.87 7.02
C ALA A 244 -18.54 -12.06 7.95
N ASN A 245 -18.95 -11.96 9.22
CA ASN A 245 -18.79 -13.05 10.20
C ASN A 245 -19.72 -14.24 9.92
N GLY A 246 -20.94 -13.99 9.45
CA GLY A 246 -21.89 -15.06 9.10
C GLY A 246 -21.51 -15.84 7.82
N ASN A 247 -20.53 -15.34 7.05
CA ASN A 247 -20.05 -15.99 5.83
C ASN A 247 -18.82 -16.90 6.06
N GLN A 248 -18.36 -17.07 7.29
CA GLN A 248 -17.29 -18.01 7.63
C GLN A 248 -17.86 -19.41 7.90
#